data_74bdf1b8ed3269ef970a5937e6088b39
#
_entry.id   74bdf1b8ed3269ef970a5937e6088b39
#
_cell.length_a   1.000
_cell.length_b   1.000
_cell.length_c   1.000
_cell.angle_alpha   90.00
_cell.angle_beta   90.00
_cell.angle_gamma   90.00
#
_symmetry.space_group_name_H-M   'P 1'
#
loop_
_entity.id
_entity.type
_entity.pdbx_description
1 polymer ?
#
loop_
_entity_poly.entity_id
_entity_poly.type
_entity_poly.pdbx_seq_one_letter_code
_entity_poly.pdbx_strand_id
1 'polypeptide(L)'
;MKKNIHTESVDRLFQAILSLQNTDECYSFFEDICTINELLSLAQRFDVGMRLMEGQTYQEIAGATGSSTATISRVNRLLGDVNSGLEMAAGRIKKDGKAEDGEEQA
;
A
#
# COMPACT_ATOMS: atom_id res chain seq x y z
N MET A 1 -9.01 -17.68 -13.96
CA MET A 1 -7.68 -17.63 -14.58
C MET A 1 -7.06 -16.26 -14.42
N LYS A 2 -5.85 -16.21 -13.94
CA LYS A 2 -5.15 -14.93 -13.77
C LYS A 2 -4.58 -14.48 -15.12
N LYS A 3 -4.78 -13.20 -15.44
CA LYS A 3 -4.14 -12.60 -16.58
C LYS A 3 -2.67 -12.38 -16.28
N ASN A 4 -1.84 -12.55 -17.30
CA ASN A 4 -0.44 -12.22 -17.16
C ASN A 4 -0.26 -10.71 -17.15
N ILE A 5 0.25 -10.18 -16.05
CA ILE A 5 0.51 -8.75 -15.91
C ILE A 5 1.95 -8.38 -16.23
N HIS A 6 2.81 -9.36 -16.48
CA HIS A 6 4.22 -9.12 -16.79
C HIS A 6 4.36 -8.77 -18.26
N THR A 7 4.10 -7.51 -18.59
CA THR A 7 4.16 -6.97 -19.94
C THR A 7 5.17 -5.81 -19.97
N GLU A 8 5.62 -5.45 -21.19
CA GLU A 8 6.48 -4.29 -21.34
C GLU A 8 5.84 -3.01 -20.82
N SER A 9 4.54 -2.89 -21.02
CA SER A 9 3.79 -1.72 -20.59
C SER A 9 3.80 -1.59 -19.06
N VAL A 10 3.58 -2.69 -18.35
CA VAL A 10 3.60 -2.70 -16.89
C VAL A 10 5.03 -2.46 -16.39
N ASP A 11 6.02 -3.07 -17.03
CA ASP A 11 7.42 -2.86 -16.67
C ASP A 11 7.80 -1.39 -16.78
N ARG A 12 7.37 -0.72 -17.85
CA ARG A 12 7.65 0.72 -18.02
C ARG A 12 6.98 1.55 -16.94
N LEU A 13 5.74 1.20 -16.57
CA LEU A 13 5.06 1.88 -15.49
C LEU A 13 5.86 1.75 -14.19
N PHE A 14 6.32 0.56 -13.90
CA PHE A 14 7.09 0.32 -12.66
C PHE A 14 8.43 1.05 -12.70
N GLN A 15 9.09 1.12 -13.86
CA GLN A 15 10.30 1.90 -14.01
C GLN A 15 10.04 3.38 -13.71
N ALA A 16 8.91 3.90 -14.19
CA ALA A 16 8.53 5.27 -13.91
C ALA A 16 8.31 5.49 -12.40
N ILE A 17 7.58 4.57 -11.76
CA ILE A 17 7.34 4.65 -10.32
C ILE A 17 8.66 4.62 -9.55
N LEU A 18 9.57 3.73 -9.94
CA LEU A 18 10.87 3.61 -9.27
C LEU A 18 11.77 4.83 -9.47
N SER A 19 11.49 5.67 -10.47
CA SER A 19 12.24 6.89 -10.70
C SER A 19 11.80 8.06 -9.81
N LEU A 20 10.65 7.95 -9.16
CA LEU A 20 10.12 9.00 -8.29
C LEU A 20 11.00 9.14 -7.07
N GLN A 21 11.34 10.38 -6.72
CA GLN A 21 12.36 10.65 -5.72
C GLN A 21 11.82 11.13 -4.37
N ASN A 22 10.57 11.57 -4.35
CA ASN A 22 9.96 12.08 -3.11
C ASN A 22 8.45 12.03 -3.21
N THR A 23 7.79 12.32 -2.10
CA THR A 23 6.34 12.25 -1.99
C THR A 23 5.63 13.22 -2.94
N ASP A 24 6.18 14.41 -3.12
CA ASP A 24 5.58 15.39 -4.03
C ASP A 24 5.53 14.87 -5.46
N GLU A 25 6.61 14.20 -5.89
CA GLU A 25 6.65 13.60 -7.21
C GLU A 25 5.65 12.44 -7.34
N CYS A 26 5.46 11.68 -6.25
CA CYS A 26 4.44 10.64 -6.23
C CYS A 26 3.05 11.22 -6.40
N TYR A 27 2.73 12.30 -5.70
CA TYR A 27 1.44 12.98 -5.87
C TYR A 27 1.25 13.43 -7.32
N SER A 28 2.23 14.10 -7.89
CA SER A 28 2.14 14.57 -9.28
C SER A 28 1.90 13.43 -10.25
N PHE A 29 2.67 12.36 -10.11
CA PHE A 29 2.57 11.22 -11.01
C PHE A 29 1.21 10.52 -10.89
N PHE A 30 0.81 10.20 -9.66
CA PHE A 30 -0.42 9.44 -9.46
C PHE A 30 -1.68 10.25 -9.69
N GLU A 31 -1.63 11.58 -9.49
CA GLU A 31 -2.75 12.44 -9.84
C GLU A 31 -3.01 12.43 -11.35
N ASP A 32 -1.95 12.29 -12.15
CA ASP A 32 -2.10 12.22 -13.60
C ASP A 32 -2.56 10.84 -14.08
N ILE A 33 -2.07 9.78 -13.47
CA ILE A 33 -2.26 8.43 -14.01
C ILE A 33 -3.46 7.69 -13.40
N CYS A 34 -3.93 8.11 -12.24
CA CYS A 34 -5.07 7.52 -11.56
C CYS A 34 -6.20 8.52 -11.41
N THR A 35 -7.44 8.03 -11.37
CA THR A 35 -8.53 8.86 -10.87
C THR A 35 -8.36 9.02 -9.35
N ILE A 36 -9.02 10.04 -8.80
CA ILE A 36 -9.00 10.28 -7.36
C ILE A 36 -9.47 9.04 -6.59
N ASN A 37 -10.58 8.45 -7.05
CA ASN A 37 -11.14 7.26 -6.40
C ASN A 37 -10.21 6.06 -6.48
N GLU A 38 -9.53 5.88 -7.60
CA GLU A 38 -8.55 4.81 -7.74
C GLU A 38 -7.40 4.98 -6.76
N LEU A 39 -6.88 6.19 -6.64
CA LEU A 39 -5.77 6.44 -5.72
C LEU A 39 -6.18 6.23 -4.27
N LEU A 40 -7.35 6.76 -3.90
CA LEU A 40 -7.87 6.60 -2.55
C LEU A 40 -8.12 5.13 -2.22
N SER A 41 -8.58 4.35 -3.20
CA SER A 41 -8.81 2.93 -3.01
C SER A 41 -7.50 2.17 -2.78
N LEU A 42 -6.45 2.51 -3.52
CA LEU A 42 -5.13 1.92 -3.30
C LEU A 42 -4.60 2.26 -1.91
N ALA A 43 -4.75 3.52 -1.52
CA ALA A 43 -4.30 3.98 -0.20
C ALA A 43 -5.04 3.26 0.92
N GLN A 44 -6.36 3.04 0.75
CA GLN A 44 -7.16 2.34 1.74
C GLN A 44 -6.71 0.89 1.90
N ARG A 45 -6.48 0.19 0.78
CA ARG A 45 -6.01 -1.20 0.82
C ARG A 45 -4.67 -1.31 1.53
N PHE A 46 -3.77 -0.37 1.26
CA PHE A 46 -2.46 -0.39 1.89
C PHE A 46 -2.57 -0.13 3.40
N ASP A 47 -3.41 0.83 3.79
CA ASP A 47 -3.64 1.15 5.20
C ASP A 47 -4.24 -0.04 5.94
N VAL A 48 -5.21 -0.73 5.31
CA VAL A 48 -5.77 -1.96 5.88
C VAL A 48 -4.67 -2.99 6.12
N GLY A 49 -3.79 -3.18 5.13
CA GLY A 49 -2.70 -4.15 5.25
C GLY A 49 -1.77 -3.83 6.42
N MET A 50 -1.41 -2.56 6.56
CA MET A 50 -0.55 -2.14 7.66
C MET A 50 -1.19 -2.38 9.02
N ARG A 51 -2.48 -2.07 9.15
CA ARG A 51 -3.21 -2.24 10.41
C ARG A 51 -3.36 -3.72 10.78
N LEU A 52 -3.58 -4.56 9.77
CA LEU A 52 -3.61 -6.02 9.99
C LEU A 52 -2.26 -6.51 10.52
N MET A 53 -1.17 -6.03 9.97
CA MET A 53 0.17 -6.40 10.42
C MET A 53 0.45 -5.90 11.84
N GLU A 54 -0.23 -4.84 12.28
CA GLU A 54 -0.13 -4.33 13.64
C GLU A 54 -1.01 -5.10 14.62
N GLY A 55 -1.79 -6.05 14.13
CA GLY A 55 -2.64 -6.89 14.99
C GLY A 55 -3.99 -6.28 15.31
N GLN A 56 -4.41 -5.25 14.61
CA GLN A 56 -5.73 -4.66 14.84
C GLN A 56 -6.83 -5.61 14.41
N THR A 57 -7.96 -5.55 15.10
CA THR A 57 -9.12 -6.36 14.75
C THR A 57 -9.82 -5.80 13.52
N TYR A 58 -10.63 -6.63 12.87
CA TYR A 58 -11.42 -6.19 11.72
C TYR A 58 -12.32 -5.02 12.09
N GLN A 59 -12.91 -5.05 13.28
CA GLN A 59 -13.79 -3.98 13.75
C GLN A 59 -13.03 -2.66 13.89
N GLU A 60 -11.84 -2.71 14.48
CA GLU A 60 -10.99 -1.54 14.62
C GLU A 60 -10.61 -0.97 13.26
N ILE A 61 -10.23 -1.85 12.32
CA ILE A 61 -9.82 -1.44 10.98
C ILE A 61 -10.99 -0.83 10.23
N ALA A 62 -12.15 -1.46 10.28
CA ALA A 62 -13.36 -0.94 9.62
C ALA A 62 -13.70 0.45 10.14
N GLY A 63 -13.60 0.65 11.45
CA GLY A 63 -13.87 1.95 12.07
C GLY A 63 -12.87 3.02 11.68
N ALA A 64 -11.60 2.65 11.53
CA ALA A 64 -10.52 3.59 11.21
C ALA A 64 -10.45 3.92 9.74
N THR A 65 -10.73 2.95 8.86
CA THR A 65 -10.50 3.10 7.41
C THR A 65 -11.77 3.25 6.59
N GLY A 66 -12.91 2.88 7.15
CA GLY A 66 -14.16 2.82 6.39
C GLY A 66 -14.25 1.63 5.44
N SER A 67 -13.29 0.72 5.49
CA SER A 67 -13.30 -0.47 4.63
C SER A 67 -14.37 -1.45 5.06
N SER A 68 -14.95 -2.16 4.09
CA SER A 68 -15.85 -3.27 4.36
C SER A 68 -15.05 -4.46 4.91
N THR A 69 -15.74 -5.33 5.65
CA THR A 69 -15.10 -6.56 6.15
C THR A 69 -14.65 -7.45 4.99
N ALA A 70 -15.36 -7.40 3.85
CA ALA A 70 -14.96 -8.17 2.67
C ALA A 70 -13.60 -7.70 2.15
N THR A 71 -13.38 -6.39 2.10
CA THR A 71 -12.09 -5.83 1.68
C THR A 71 -10.99 -6.21 2.66
N ILE A 72 -11.26 -6.08 3.96
CA ILE A 72 -10.30 -6.42 5.01
C ILE A 72 -9.91 -7.89 4.90
N SER A 73 -10.91 -8.78 4.72
CA SER A 73 -10.68 -10.21 4.59
C SER A 73 -9.83 -10.54 3.36
N ARG A 74 -10.09 -9.85 2.25
CA ARG A 74 -9.32 -10.04 1.02
C ARG A 74 -7.86 -9.65 1.23
N VAL A 75 -7.61 -8.50 1.85
CA VAL A 75 -6.26 -8.03 2.13
C VAL A 75 -5.58 -8.99 3.11
N ASN A 76 -6.30 -9.45 4.12
CA ASN A 76 -5.74 -10.37 5.11
C ASN A 76 -5.25 -11.67 4.46
N ARG A 77 -5.93 -12.15 3.43
CA ARG A 77 -5.50 -13.36 2.72
C ARG A 77 -4.21 -13.17 1.94
N LEU A 78 -3.88 -11.93 1.57
CA LEU A 78 -2.63 -11.62 0.88
C LEU A 78 -1.44 -11.59 1.83
N LEU A 79 -1.69 -11.31 3.10
CA LEU A 79 -0.64 -11.32 4.12
C LEU A 79 -0.35 -12.76 4.52
N GLY A 80 0.87 -13.05 4.88
CA GLY A 80 1.26 -14.40 5.21
C GLY A 80 1.77 -15.23 4.04
N ASP A 81 1.55 -14.77 2.83
CA ASP A 81 2.17 -15.39 1.64
C ASP A 81 3.62 -14.91 1.59
N VAL A 82 4.56 -15.84 1.40
CA VAL A 82 5.99 -15.50 1.35
C VAL A 82 6.31 -14.49 0.24
N ASN A 83 5.47 -14.43 -0.78
CA ASN A 83 5.66 -13.52 -1.91
C ASN A 83 4.78 -12.27 -1.83
N SER A 84 4.21 -11.97 -0.66
CA SER A 84 3.34 -10.80 -0.52
C SER A 84 4.12 -9.51 -0.66
N GLY A 85 3.88 -8.79 -1.76
CA GLY A 85 4.46 -7.46 -1.98
C GLY A 85 3.92 -6.43 -1.01
N LEU A 86 2.65 -6.58 -0.63
CA LEU A 86 2.02 -5.70 0.33
C LEU A 86 2.72 -5.81 1.69
N GLU A 87 2.93 -7.03 2.15
CA GLU A 87 3.60 -7.26 3.43
C GLU A 87 5.03 -6.74 3.41
N MET A 88 5.74 -6.96 2.32
CA MET A 88 7.10 -6.47 2.15
C MET A 88 7.16 -4.95 2.24
N ALA A 89 6.32 -4.26 1.48
CA ALA A 89 6.32 -2.80 1.45
C ALA A 89 5.91 -2.21 2.79
N ALA A 90 4.86 -2.77 3.40
CA ALA A 90 4.40 -2.31 4.70
C ALA A 90 5.46 -2.51 5.78
N GLY A 91 6.18 -3.63 5.72
CA GLY A 91 7.26 -3.90 6.65
C GLY A 91 8.42 -2.91 6.51
N ARG A 92 8.75 -2.54 5.28
CA ARG A 92 9.81 -1.57 5.02
C ARG A 92 9.45 -0.18 5.54
N ILE A 93 8.22 0.26 5.29
CA ILE A 93 7.74 1.57 5.74
C ILE A 93 7.70 1.64 7.27
N LYS A 94 7.22 0.59 7.91
CA LYS A 94 7.14 0.55 9.37
C LYS A 94 8.53 0.68 9.99
N LYS A 95 9.52 0.00 9.41
CA LYS A 95 10.91 0.07 9.87
C LYS A 95 11.48 1.46 9.67
N ASP A 96 11.31 2.03 8.48
CA ASP A 96 11.80 3.37 8.15
C ASP A 96 11.08 4.44 8.96
N GLY A 97 9.76 4.29 9.15
CA GLY A 97 8.96 5.22 9.93
C GLY A 97 9.39 5.30 11.38
N LYS A 98 9.78 4.20 11.96
CA LYS A 98 10.32 4.20 13.33
C LYS A 98 11.62 4.99 13.42
N ALA A 99 12.49 4.84 12.42
CA ALA A 99 13.73 5.61 12.38
C ALA A 99 13.45 7.09 12.18
N GLU A 100 12.53 7.43 11.29
CA GLU A 100 12.14 8.81 11.03
C GLU A 100 11.47 9.45 12.25
N ASP A 101 10.58 8.71 12.90
CA ASP A 101 9.92 9.19 14.12
C ASP A 101 10.94 9.51 15.20
N GLY A 102 11.97 8.70 15.32
CA GLY A 102 13.06 8.97 16.26
C GLY A 102 13.78 10.26 15.93
N GLU A 103 14.03 10.52 14.67
CA GLU A 103 14.68 11.75 14.22
C GLU A 103 13.79 12.98 14.43
N GLU A 104 12.50 12.87 14.12
CA GLU A 104 11.56 13.98 14.28
C GLU A 104 11.39 14.38 15.73
N GLN A 105 11.46 13.43 16.62
CA GLN A 105 11.32 13.69 18.06
C GLN A 105 12.58 14.27 18.68
N ALA A 106 13.67 14.14 17.99
CA ALA A 106 14.92 14.68 18.43
C ALA A 106 14.98 16.17 18.06
#